data_3042c1fd341ab63d7b950d0bd7b34382
#
_entry.id   3042c1fd341ab63d7b950d0bd7b34382
#
_cell.length_a   1.000
_cell.length_b   1.000
_cell.length_c   1.000
_cell.angle_alpha   90.00
_cell.angle_beta   90.00
_cell.angle_gamma   90.00
#
_symmetry.space_group_name_H-M   'P 1'
#
loop_
_entity.id
_entity.type
_entity.pdbx_description
1 polymer ?
#
loop_
_entity_poly.entity_id
_entity_poly.type
_entity_poly.pdbx_seq_one_letter_code
_entity_poly.pdbx_strand_id
1 'polypeptide(L)'
;EAARPGFDPDYSHEIYGRLLHSTMAARMPDGDYESLKKHVDELDPDDQSEVARTQRAQVSSFKEWAAANELRHRIRWQWHDFFENYDVLLTPTTPTPAFKHDHRKFGDRTLMVDNEERNYFEGVFWAGLSGVAYLPSTILPTGLGVDGLPIGVQIIGPEYSDLVTIGLAG
;
A
#
# COMPACT_ATOMS: atom_id res chain seq x y z
N GLU A 1 -14.06 19.31 -1.48
CA GLU A 1 -13.63 19.31 -2.89
C GLU A 1 -13.03 17.96 -3.25
N ALA A 2 -13.31 17.45 -4.46
CA ALA A 2 -12.70 16.23 -4.95
C ALA A 2 -11.35 16.59 -5.60
N ALA A 3 -10.26 16.16 -4.98
CA ALA A 3 -8.90 16.41 -5.45
C ALA A 3 -8.03 15.16 -5.25
N ARG A 4 -6.92 15.08 -5.98
CA ARG A 4 -5.94 14.01 -5.86
C ARG A 4 -4.53 14.54 -6.12
N PRO A 5 -3.49 13.93 -5.53
CA PRO A 5 -2.10 14.23 -5.88
C PRO A 5 -1.81 13.98 -7.37
N GLY A 6 -0.74 14.58 -7.87
CA GLY A 6 -0.37 14.54 -9.29
C GLY A 6 0.23 13.24 -9.81
N PHE A 7 0.12 12.14 -9.07
CA PHE A 7 0.63 10.81 -9.46
C PHE A 7 -0.52 9.81 -9.66
N ASP A 8 -0.22 8.72 -10.37
CA ASP A 8 -1.10 7.57 -10.48
C ASP A 8 -1.09 6.76 -9.17
N PRO A 9 -2.24 6.57 -8.48
CA PRO A 9 -2.30 5.78 -7.26
C PRO A 9 -1.88 4.31 -7.44
N ASP A 10 -2.14 3.69 -8.59
CA ASP A 10 -1.74 2.31 -8.87
C ASP A 10 -0.22 2.20 -8.99
N TYR A 11 0.41 3.17 -9.66
CA TYR A 11 1.87 3.27 -9.69
C TYR A 11 2.47 3.48 -8.29
N SER A 12 1.85 4.32 -7.46
CA SER A 12 2.25 4.50 -6.06
C SER A 12 2.15 3.21 -5.27
N HIS A 13 1.08 2.43 -5.46
CA HIS A 13 0.88 1.13 -4.81
C HIS A 13 1.94 0.11 -5.25
N GLU A 14 2.30 0.09 -6.53
CA GLU A 14 3.39 -0.76 -7.04
C GLU A 14 4.73 -0.45 -6.33
N ILE A 15 5.11 0.84 -6.24
CA ILE A 15 6.33 1.26 -5.55
C ILE A 15 6.29 0.89 -4.07
N TYR A 16 5.13 1.09 -3.41
CA TYR A 16 4.93 0.66 -2.03
C TYR A 16 5.15 -0.83 -1.86
N GLY A 17 4.53 -1.67 -2.69
CA GLY A 17 4.69 -3.13 -2.66
C GLY A 17 6.15 -3.57 -2.84
N ARG A 18 6.84 -3.00 -3.83
CA ARG A 18 8.27 -3.31 -4.08
C ARG A 18 9.15 -3.01 -2.87
N LEU A 19 9.00 -1.84 -2.25
CA LEU A 19 9.78 -1.44 -1.08
C LEU A 19 9.40 -2.24 0.17
N LEU A 20 8.11 -2.52 0.37
CA LEU A 20 7.60 -3.29 1.49
C LEU A 20 8.11 -4.73 1.47
N HIS A 21 7.91 -5.44 0.36
CA HIS A 21 8.30 -6.84 0.24
C HIS A 21 9.81 -7.04 0.29
N SER A 22 10.57 -6.14 -0.31
CA SER A 22 12.04 -6.12 -0.18
C SER A 22 12.49 -5.96 1.28
N THR A 23 11.85 -5.05 2.02
CA THR A 23 12.17 -4.82 3.44
C THR A 23 11.75 -6.00 4.32
N MET A 24 10.60 -6.61 4.05
CA MET A 24 10.12 -7.79 4.79
C MET A 24 11.06 -8.99 4.59
N ALA A 25 11.60 -9.17 3.40
CA ALA A 25 12.53 -10.25 3.07
C ALA A 25 13.88 -10.16 3.81
N ALA A 26 14.24 -8.98 4.34
CA ALA A 26 15.47 -8.82 5.13
C ALA A 26 15.52 -9.70 6.39
N ARG A 27 14.40 -10.27 6.82
CA ARG A 27 14.31 -11.21 7.95
C ARG A 27 14.05 -12.65 7.51
N MET A 28 14.07 -12.93 6.21
CA MET A 28 13.92 -14.29 5.67
C MET A 28 15.15 -15.14 6.04
N PRO A 29 14.99 -16.38 6.46
CA PRO A 29 16.13 -17.28 6.66
C PRO A 29 16.93 -17.46 5.36
N ASP A 30 18.27 -17.56 5.46
CA ASP A 30 19.17 -17.63 4.30
C ASP A 30 18.80 -18.75 3.32
N GLY A 31 18.43 -19.93 3.84
CA GLY A 31 18.03 -21.08 2.99
C GLY A 31 16.75 -20.83 2.20
N ASP A 32 15.77 -20.12 2.80
CA ASP A 32 14.52 -19.77 2.13
C ASP A 32 14.77 -18.67 1.10
N TYR A 33 15.61 -17.69 1.42
CA TYR A 33 16.00 -16.62 0.50
C TYR A 33 16.72 -17.17 -0.76
N GLU A 34 17.71 -18.05 -0.60
CA GLU A 34 18.41 -18.66 -1.72
C GLU A 34 17.50 -19.56 -2.57
N SER A 35 16.56 -20.26 -1.94
CA SER A 35 15.55 -21.05 -2.65
C SER A 35 14.60 -20.17 -3.46
N LEU A 36 14.13 -19.07 -2.87
CA LEU A 36 13.27 -18.10 -3.55
C LEU A 36 14.00 -17.43 -4.71
N LYS A 37 15.28 -17.08 -4.53
CA LYS A 37 16.07 -16.46 -5.58
C LYS A 37 16.20 -17.37 -6.81
N LYS A 38 16.50 -18.67 -6.60
CA LYS A 38 16.53 -19.66 -7.69
C LYS A 38 15.18 -19.77 -8.39
N HIS A 39 14.08 -19.79 -7.62
CA HIS A 39 12.75 -19.84 -8.18
C HIS A 39 12.45 -18.59 -9.03
N VAL A 40 12.84 -17.40 -8.58
CA VAL A 40 12.63 -16.15 -9.32
C VAL A 40 13.44 -16.11 -10.62
N ASP A 41 14.65 -16.70 -10.63
CA ASP A 41 15.48 -16.80 -11.84
C ASP A 41 14.82 -17.71 -12.92
N GLU A 42 13.91 -18.60 -12.51
CA GLU A 42 13.17 -19.51 -13.40
C GLU A 42 11.77 -18.99 -13.79
N LEU A 43 11.30 -17.88 -13.19
CA LEU A 43 10.01 -17.28 -13.53
C LEU A 43 10.01 -16.73 -14.96
N ASP A 44 8.87 -16.85 -15.62
CA ASP A 44 8.62 -16.16 -16.88
C ASP A 44 8.84 -14.64 -16.70
N PRO A 45 9.79 -14.03 -17.42
CA PRO A 45 10.06 -12.58 -17.31
C PRO A 45 8.82 -11.71 -17.56
N ASP A 46 7.88 -12.19 -18.36
CA ASP A 46 6.64 -11.48 -18.71
C ASP A 46 5.50 -11.73 -17.72
N ASP A 47 5.68 -12.60 -16.72
CA ASP A 47 4.67 -12.80 -15.67
C ASP A 47 4.55 -11.54 -14.79
N GLN A 48 3.42 -10.84 -14.95
CA GLN A 48 3.07 -9.63 -14.20
C GLN A 48 2.08 -9.93 -13.06
N SER A 49 1.89 -11.19 -12.70
CA SER A 49 1.06 -11.55 -11.55
C SER A 49 1.58 -10.93 -10.25
N GLU A 50 0.66 -10.67 -9.32
CA GLU A 50 1.02 -10.11 -8.01
C GLU A 50 2.01 -11.02 -7.25
N VAL A 51 1.88 -12.32 -7.41
CA VAL A 51 2.80 -13.31 -6.81
C VAL A 51 4.20 -13.15 -7.38
N ALA A 52 4.34 -13.10 -8.70
CA ALA A 52 5.64 -12.93 -9.36
C ALA A 52 6.27 -11.58 -9.01
N ARG A 53 5.51 -10.48 -8.99
CA ARG A 53 5.98 -9.16 -8.56
C ARG A 53 6.48 -9.17 -7.11
N THR A 54 5.71 -9.77 -6.21
CA THR A 54 6.09 -9.92 -4.79
C THR A 54 7.38 -10.70 -4.65
N GLN A 55 7.52 -11.85 -5.30
CA GLN A 55 8.70 -12.70 -5.23
C GLN A 55 9.95 -12.00 -5.78
N ARG A 56 9.84 -11.30 -6.90
CA ARG A 56 10.94 -10.48 -7.45
C ARG A 56 11.34 -9.36 -6.50
N ALA A 57 10.37 -8.69 -5.86
CA ALA A 57 10.65 -7.65 -4.89
C ALA A 57 11.40 -8.19 -3.66
N GLN A 58 11.06 -9.40 -3.19
CA GLN A 58 11.69 -10.04 -2.04
C GLN A 58 13.18 -10.37 -2.26
N VAL A 59 13.59 -10.64 -3.50
CA VAL A 59 15.00 -10.95 -3.84
C VAL A 59 15.68 -9.82 -4.61
N SER A 60 15.08 -8.63 -4.62
CA SER A 60 15.63 -7.48 -5.34
C SER A 60 17.03 -7.11 -4.85
N SER A 61 17.91 -6.76 -5.80
CA SER A 61 19.22 -6.22 -5.49
C SER A 61 19.12 -4.85 -4.82
N PHE A 62 20.17 -4.43 -4.13
CA PHE A 62 20.26 -3.06 -3.59
C PHE A 62 20.08 -1.99 -4.69
N LYS A 63 20.59 -2.24 -5.91
CA LYS A 63 20.41 -1.32 -7.04
C LYS A 63 18.94 -1.13 -7.42
N GLU A 64 18.18 -2.21 -7.46
CA GLU A 64 16.75 -2.18 -7.77
C GLU A 64 15.95 -1.53 -6.63
N TRP A 65 16.27 -1.84 -5.38
CA TRP A 65 15.70 -1.19 -4.22
C TRP A 65 15.98 0.31 -4.23
N ALA A 66 17.23 0.73 -4.50
CA ALA A 66 17.59 2.15 -4.56
C ALA A 66 16.84 2.88 -5.68
N ALA A 67 16.65 2.24 -6.84
CA ALA A 67 15.84 2.79 -7.93
C ALA A 67 14.37 2.98 -7.51
N ALA A 68 13.77 1.98 -6.84
CA ALA A 68 12.40 2.11 -6.31
C ALA A 68 12.31 3.21 -5.24
N ASN A 69 13.33 3.36 -4.40
CA ASN A 69 13.42 4.42 -3.41
C ASN A 69 13.48 5.83 -4.04
N GLU A 70 14.20 5.99 -5.16
CA GLU A 70 14.18 7.25 -5.92
C GLU A 70 12.79 7.59 -6.46
N LEU A 71 12.06 6.58 -6.97
CA LEU A 71 10.67 6.76 -7.42
C LEU A 71 9.75 7.19 -6.26
N ARG A 72 9.94 6.60 -5.06
CA ARG A 72 9.26 7.03 -3.83
C ARG A 72 9.51 8.50 -3.52
N HIS A 73 10.75 9.00 -3.66
CA HIS A 73 11.05 10.40 -3.43
C HIS A 73 10.31 11.32 -4.40
N ARG A 74 10.13 10.91 -5.67
CA ARG A 74 9.30 11.67 -6.63
C ARG A 74 7.83 11.71 -6.19
N ILE A 75 7.27 10.61 -5.69
CA ILE A 75 5.92 10.56 -5.12
C ILE A 75 5.81 11.52 -3.94
N ARG A 76 6.82 11.57 -3.05
CA ARG A 76 6.86 12.52 -1.92
C ARG A 76 6.83 13.98 -2.38
N TRP A 77 7.55 14.35 -3.44
CA TRP A 77 7.49 15.69 -4.00
C TRP A 77 6.09 16.02 -4.55
N GLN A 78 5.44 15.10 -5.22
CA GLN A 78 4.08 15.29 -5.71
C GLN A 78 3.05 15.42 -4.57
N TRP A 79 3.28 14.76 -3.44
CA TRP A 79 2.50 15.00 -2.23
C TRP A 79 2.76 16.39 -1.65
N HIS A 80 4.00 16.84 -1.63
CA HIS A 80 4.35 18.19 -1.19
C HIS A 80 3.62 19.24 -2.03
N ASP A 81 3.67 19.14 -3.35
CA ASP A 81 2.97 20.05 -4.27
C ASP A 81 1.43 20.01 -4.03
N PHE A 82 0.87 18.85 -3.75
CA PHE A 82 -0.55 18.71 -3.41
C PHE A 82 -0.90 19.49 -2.14
N PHE A 83 -0.11 19.34 -1.09
CA PHE A 83 -0.34 20.00 0.20
C PHE A 83 0.02 21.51 0.22
N GLU A 84 0.53 22.08 -0.87
CA GLU A 84 0.57 23.53 -1.02
C GLU A 84 -0.83 24.15 -1.17
N ASN A 85 -1.82 23.36 -1.59
CA ASN A 85 -3.18 23.80 -1.87
C ASN A 85 -4.25 23.17 -0.97
N TYR A 86 -3.91 22.13 -0.21
CA TYR A 86 -4.84 21.38 0.65
C TYR A 86 -4.19 21.08 2.01
N ASP A 87 -4.97 21.21 3.07
CA ASP A 87 -4.49 20.91 4.44
C ASP A 87 -4.40 19.40 4.69
N VAL A 88 -5.36 18.64 4.17
CA VAL A 88 -5.44 17.18 4.30
C VAL A 88 -6.10 16.54 3.08
N LEU A 89 -5.89 15.24 2.92
CA LEU A 89 -6.65 14.39 1.99
C LEU A 89 -7.47 13.37 2.78
N LEU A 90 -8.76 13.26 2.45
CA LEU A 90 -9.63 12.22 3.00
C LEU A 90 -9.73 11.06 2.01
N THR A 91 -9.50 9.86 2.50
CA THR A 91 -9.59 8.63 1.69
C THR A 91 -10.33 7.54 2.46
N PRO A 92 -10.84 6.49 1.81
CA PRO A 92 -11.21 5.26 2.49
C PRO A 92 -10.04 4.70 3.33
N THR A 93 -10.34 3.96 4.38
CA THR A 93 -9.32 3.24 5.17
C THR A 93 -8.92 1.94 4.49
N THR A 94 -9.92 1.23 3.96
CA THR A 94 -9.79 -0.05 3.26
C THR A 94 -10.83 -0.11 2.13
N PRO A 95 -10.63 -0.95 1.11
CA PRO A 95 -11.59 -1.07 0.01
C PRO A 95 -12.90 -1.76 0.41
N THR A 96 -12.93 -2.47 1.53
CA THR A 96 -14.10 -3.20 2.03
C THR A 96 -14.30 -3.00 3.52
N PRO A 97 -15.54 -3.13 4.06
CA PRO A 97 -15.77 -3.34 5.48
C PRO A 97 -15.12 -4.65 5.97
N ALA A 98 -15.29 -4.97 7.26
CA ALA A 98 -14.84 -6.25 7.80
C ALA A 98 -15.45 -7.43 7.01
N PHE A 99 -14.63 -8.42 6.70
CA PHE A 99 -15.00 -9.62 5.94
C PHE A 99 -14.78 -10.88 6.79
N LYS A 100 -15.31 -12.02 6.32
CA LYS A 100 -15.18 -13.30 7.03
C LYS A 100 -13.72 -13.75 7.10
N HIS A 101 -13.35 -14.47 8.15
CA HIS A 101 -12.01 -15.04 8.29
C HIS A 101 -11.71 -15.97 7.11
N ASP A 102 -10.58 -15.77 6.48
CA ASP A 102 -10.06 -16.63 5.43
C ASP A 102 -8.81 -17.34 5.94
N HIS A 103 -8.89 -18.68 6.07
CA HIS A 103 -7.81 -19.52 6.60
C HIS A 103 -6.91 -20.10 5.50
N ARG A 104 -7.14 -19.75 4.22
CA ARG A 104 -6.25 -20.13 3.11
C ARG A 104 -4.85 -19.54 3.32
N LYS A 105 -3.87 -20.01 2.58
CA LYS A 105 -2.54 -19.40 2.54
C LYS A 105 -2.66 -17.95 2.10
N PHE A 106 -1.78 -17.09 2.57
CA PHE A 106 -1.85 -15.64 2.30
C PHE A 106 -1.98 -15.32 0.80
N GLY A 107 -1.18 -15.97 -0.04
CA GLY A 107 -1.22 -15.76 -1.50
C GLY A 107 -2.48 -16.26 -2.21
N ASP A 108 -3.28 -17.10 -1.56
CA ASP A 108 -4.52 -17.66 -2.13
C ASP A 108 -5.78 -16.88 -1.67
N ARG A 109 -5.58 -15.88 -0.80
CA ARG A 109 -6.70 -15.09 -0.26
C ARG A 109 -7.13 -14.03 -1.23
N THR A 110 -8.43 -13.74 -1.20
CA THR A 110 -9.06 -12.71 -2.05
C THR A 110 -9.99 -11.82 -1.24
N LEU A 111 -10.31 -10.65 -1.78
CA LEU A 111 -11.31 -9.71 -1.27
C LEU A 111 -12.39 -9.52 -2.32
N MET A 112 -13.64 -9.36 -1.88
CA MET A 112 -14.73 -8.92 -2.76
C MET A 112 -14.85 -7.39 -2.69
N VAL A 113 -14.56 -6.71 -3.79
CA VAL A 113 -14.67 -5.25 -3.94
C VAL A 113 -15.61 -4.98 -5.12
N ASP A 114 -16.71 -4.30 -4.87
CA ASP A 114 -17.72 -3.96 -5.91
C ASP A 114 -18.21 -5.18 -6.73
N ASN A 115 -18.40 -6.33 -6.07
CA ASN A 115 -18.74 -7.64 -6.65
C ASN A 115 -17.66 -8.25 -7.56
N GLU A 116 -16.45 -7.75 -7.52
CA GLU A 116 -15.29 -8.34 -8.19
C GLU A 116 -14.34 -8.99 -7.16
N GLU A 117 -13.83 -10.16 -7.49
CA GLU A 117 -12.79 -10.80 -6.69
C GLU A 117 -11.44 -10.15 -6.96
N ARG A 118 -10.82 -9.61 -5.92
CA ARG A 118 -9.54 -8.89 -5.95
C ARG A 118 -8.48 -9.60 -5.10
N ASN A 119 -7.22 -9.35 -5.39
CA ASN A 119 -6.14 -9.87 -4.57
C ASN A 119 -6.22 -9.33 -3.13
N TYR A 120 -5.94 -10.19 -2.14
CA TYR A 120 -5.99 -9.82 -0.72
C TYR A 120 -5.05 -8.65 -0.36
N PHE A 121 -3.92 -8.54 -1.04
CA PHE A 121 -2.96 -7.44 -0.81
C PHE A 121 -3.51 -6.07 -1.21
N GLU A 122 -4.51 -5.99 -2.08
CA GLU A 122 -5.20 -4.73 -2.38
C GLU A 122 -5.89 -4.12 -1.14
N GLY A 123 -6.11 -4.91 -0.09
CA GLY A 123 -6.59 -4.42 1.21
C GLY A 123 -5.72 -3.34 1.85
N VAL A 124 -4.43 -3.29 1.49
CA VAL A 124 -3.49 -2.26 2.01
C VAL A 124 -3.28 -1.08 1.05
N PHE A 125 -4.02 -1.02 -0.06
CA PHE A 125 -3.89 0.03 -1.07
C PHE A 125 -3.97 1.44 -0.46
N TRP A 126 -5.02 1.72 0.30
CA TRP A 126 -5.23 3.03 0.90
C TRP A 126 -4.20 3.37 1.99
N ALA A 127 -3.82 2.38 2.82
CA ALA A 127 -2.75 2.55 3.80
C ALA A 127 -1.39 2.77 3.13
N GLY A 128 -1.17 2.18 1.97
CA GLY A 128 0.03 2.34 1.16
C GLY A 128 0.24 3.76 0.65
N LEU A 129 -0.84 4.52 0.41
CA LEU A 129 -0.75 5.90 -0.07
C LEU A 129 0.02 6.81 0.89
N SER A 130 -0.31 6.77 2.18
CA SER A 130 0.43 7.53 3.19
C SER A 130 1.76 6.88 3.52
N GLY A 131 1.79 5.55 3.64
CA GLY A 131 2.96 4.77 4.05
C GLY A 131 4.15 4.90 3.10
N VAL A 132 3.93 4.89 1.78
CA VAL A 132 4.99 5.04 0.78
C VAL A 132 5.71 6.39 0.89
N ALA A 133 5.00 7.43 1.29
CA ALA A 133 5.50 8.80 1.35
C ALA A 133 5.88 9.26 2.77
N TYR A 134 5.76 8.37 3.80
CA TYR A 134 6.00 8.70 5.22
C TYR A 134 5.08 9.80 5.78
N LEU A 135 3.86 9.88 5.25
CA LEU A 135 2.90 10.88 5.70
C LEU A 135 2.14 10.41 6.94
N PRO A 136 1.83 11.32 7.87
CA PRO A 136 0.96 11.03 8.97
C PRO A 136 -0.45 10.75 8.47
N SER A 137 -1.10 9.76 9.06
CA SER A 137 -2.52 9.51 8.80
C SER A 137 -3.26 9.10 10.06
N THR A 138 -4.45 9.66 10.25
CA THR A 138 -5.35 9.37 11.36
C THR A 138 -6.62 8.76 10.82
N ILE A 139 -7.12 7.71 11.48
CA ILE A 139 -8.37 7.04 11.09
C ILE A 139 -9.47 7.48 12.04
N LEU A 140 -10.57 7.97 11.44
CA LEU A 140 -11.79 8.39 12.14
C LEU A 140 -12.91 7.42 11.80
N PRO A 141 -13.61 6.83 12.81
CA PRO A 141 -14.84 6.08 12.56
C PRO A 141 -15.93 7.00 12.07
N THR A 142 -16.61 6.62 10.98
CA THR A 142 -17.69 7.42 10.38
C THR A 142 -19.09 6.83 10.59
N GLY A 143 -19.17 5.74 11.34
CA GLY A 143 -20.42 5.06 11.67
C GLY A 143 -20.48 3.65 11.10
N LEU A 144 -21.68 3.20 10.77
CA LEU A 144 -21.93 1.86 10.23
C LEU A 144 -22.25 1.94 8.73
N GLY A 145 -21.69 1.03 7.96
CA GLY A 145 -22.06 0.80 6.57
C GLY A 145 -23.43 0.12 6.42
N VAL A 146 -23.82 -0.15 5.17
CA VAL A 146 -25.11 -0.77 4.82
C VAL A 146 -25.35 -2.11 5.52
N ASP A 147 -24.27 -2.86 5.75
CA ASP A 147 -24.33 -4.18 6.40
C ASP A 147 -24.25 -4.10 7.93
N GLY A 148 -24.34 -2.91 8.52
CA GLY A 148 -24.20 -2.69 9.96
C GLY A 148 -22.77 -2.89 10.50
N LEU A 149 -21.78 -2.97 9.63
CA LEU A 149 -20.36 -3.09 10.01
C LEU A 149 -19.71 -1.70 10.13
N PRO A 150 -18.78 -1.51 11.08
CA PRO A 150 -18.06 -0.24 11.22
C PRO A 150 -17.27 0.11 9.95
N ILE A 151 -17.33 1.37 9.58
CA ILE A 151 -16.50 1.95 8.52
C ILE A 151 -15.76 3.18 9.03
N GLY A 152 -14.67 3.54 8.37
CA GLY A 152 -13.85 4.69 8.74
C GLY A 152 -13.30 5.43 7.53
N VAL A 153 -12.88 6.65 7.77
CA VAL A 153 -12.17 7.49 6.82
C VAL A 153 -10.73 7.68 7.32
N GLN A 154 -9.79 7.68 6.40
CA GLN A 154 -8.39 8.03 6.65
C GLN A 154 -8.16 9.50 6.32
N ILE A 155 -7.56 10.23 7.24
CA ILE A 155 -7.15 11.63 7.11
C ILE A 155 -5.63 11.62 6.91
N ILE A 156 -5.15 11.94 5.73
CA ILE A 156 -3.72 12.03 5.39
C ILE A 156 -3.32 13.50 5.43
N GLY A 157 -2.27 13.83 6.16
CA GLY A 157 -1.71 15.18 6.26
C GLY A 157 -0.31 15.30 5.68
N PRO A 158 0.20 16.53 5.52
CA PRO A 158 1.58 16.76 5.12
C PRO A 158 2.58 16.19 6.13
N GLU A 159 3.82 16.06 5.73
CA GLU A 159 4.91 15.52 6.55
C GLU A 159 5.02 16.29 7.89
N TYR A 160 5.14 15.56 9.01
CA TYR A 160 5.22 16.11 10.39
C TYR A 160 3.95 16.83 10.91
N SER A 161 2.81 16.69 10.25
CA SER A 161 1.54 17.32 10.65
C SER A 161 0.62 16.40 11.45
N ASP A 162 1.15 15.47 12.23
CA ASP A 162 0.38 14.50 13.02
C ASP A 162 -0.69 15.17 13.88
N LEU A 163 -0.37 16.27 14.54
CA LEU A 163 -1.32 17.01 15.37
C LEU A 163 -2.47 17.64 14.59
N VAL A 164 -2.25 17.96 13.30
CA VAL A 164 -3.32 18.48 12.43
C VAL A 164 -4.32 17.35 12.11
N THR A 165 -3.82 16.17 11.71
CA THR A 165 -4.69 15.03 11.39
C THR A 165 -5.45 14.53 12.61
N ILE A 166 -4.81 14.51 13.81
CA ILE A 166 -5.44 14.15 15.08
C ILE A 166 -6.49 15.20 15.50
N GLY A 167 -6.15 16.49 15.41
CA GLY A 167 -7.07 17.57 15.78
C GLY A 167 -8.29 17.66 14.87
N LEU A 168 -8.17 17.24 13.62
CA LEU A 168 -9.32 17.16 12.69
C LEU A 168 -10.20 15.95 12.98
N ALA A 169 -9.65 14.88 13.54
CA ALA A 169 -10.37 13.65 13.86
C ALA A 169 -11.18 13.75 15.18
N GLY A 170 -10.90 14.66 16.06
CA GLY A 170 -11.52 14.73 17.39
C GLY A 170 -11.77 16.00 17.96
#